data_03b345fa69268664e3da55484fadc55b
#
_entry.id   03b345fa69268664e3da55484fadc55b
#
_cell.length_a   1.000
_cell.length_b   1.000
_cell.length_c   1.000
_cell.angle_alpha   90.00
_cell.angle_beta   90.00
_cell.angle_gamma   90.00
#
_symmetry.space_group_name_H-M   'P 1'
#
loop_
_entity.id
_entity.type
_entity.pdbx_description
1 polymer ?
#
loop_
_entity_poly.entity_id
_entity_poly.type
_entity_poly.pdbx_seq_one_letter_code
_entity_poly.pdbx_strand_id
1 'polypeptide(L)'
;MIDAPLFGRRPDAAEDAYHISLNGCTRMADTKEQWGSRLGVILAVSGSAVGLGNFLRFPGQAAANGGGAFLIPYFCALIFLGIPICWAEWAMGRYAGQKGFHSAPAIMGVIGKGRPWRYAGVLGVMIPLAVSFYYTFIASWCLGYFYAYVTGSTGIDPSMAIAEQTAASTQFYNDFTGTSGNGLIYGSLGIPTVAFWAVAFGLNIYLILKGISKGIERFVSFAMPLMAVCALIVLIRVLTLGTPDPSLPDQNVMNGLAYMWNPDYAALANPQTWLAAAGQIFFSISVGFGIIVNYASYVKPSDDVALSGLTAAATNEVFEVGFGGLITLTASFVFLGLTGTIAAVSAGTFGLGFQTLPVVFAQMGAIGPLVGAVWFFMLFLAAVTSSVSMYQPAVAFFQESLGLDRKRGTLYVVAICLVGSFLVIYFTQGSIFWSTIDFWVGTFLILVMAMIEIIAFSWIFGIDVGWDEIHRGAEIQIPRVFRFIMKWVAPVYLLIVLIAFCVTNLPASIAQIREEPLAQLALGLITAVLVLLALCVRVGEKRWIEQGLDLDGKELAVGWEPAADGPTTDASTGGDR
;
A
#
# COMPACT_ATOMS: atom_id res chain seq x y z
N MET A 1 83.93 8.42 28.66
CA MET A 1 83.39 7.84 29.88
C MET A 1 82.48 8.84 30.51
N ILE A 2 81.28 8.50 30.59
CA ILE A 2 80.17 8.96 31.41
C ILE A 2 78.92 9.05 30.57
N ASP A 3 78.04 8.09 30.80
CA ASP A 3 76.72 7.91 30.27
C ASP A 3 75.77 9.04 30.72
N ALA A 4 74.83 9.45 29.79
CA ALA A 4 73.66 10.25 30.09
C ALA A 4 72.39 9.42 29.85
N PRO A 5 71.38 9.47 30.72
CA PRO A 5 70.20 8.61 30.64
C PRO A 5 69.12 9.09 29.63
N LEU A 6 68.48 8.13 29.00
CA LEU A 6 67.33 8.24 28.11
C LEU A 6 66.08 8.81 28.82
N PHE A 7 65.54 9.87 28.29
CA PHE A 7 64.23 10.40 28.62
C PHE A 7 63.15 9.55 27.92
N GLY A 8 62.34 8.83 28.71
CA GLY A 8 61.12 8.18 28.22
C GLY A 8 60.03 9.21 27.87
N ARG A 9 59.55 9.18 26.63
CA ARG A 9 58.32 9.87 26.23
C ARG A 9 57.13 9.18 26.85
N ARG A 10 56.27 9.91 27.57
CA ARG A 10 54.95 9.47 27.98
C ARG A 10 54.05 9.46 26.73
N PRO A 11 53.15 8.46 26.54
CA PRO A 11 52.16 8.49 25.47
C PRO A 11 51.15 9.61 25.72
N ASP A 12 50.78 10.30 24.66
CA ASP A 12 49.88 11.45 24.67
C ASP A 12 48.46 11.05 25.13
N ALA A 13 47.95 11.74 26.13
CA ALA A 13 46.58 11.63 26.63
C ALA A 13 45.50 11.89 25.57
N ALA A 14 45.88 12.34 24.37
CA ALA A 14 44.99 12.56 23.21
C ALA A 14 44.66 11.26 22.46
N GLU A 15 45.57 10.27 22.42
CA GLU A 15 45.29 8.96 21.79
C GLU A 15 44.36 8.12 22.65
N ASP A 16 44.48 8.16 23.97
CA ASP A 16 43.57 7.45 24.88
C ASP A 16 42.15 8.02 24.86
N ALA A 17 42.00 9.34 24.69
CA ALA A 17 40.67 9.98 24.52
C ALA A 17 40.00 9.60 23.19
N TYR A 18 40.80 9.41 22.12
CA TYR A 18 40.28 8.97 20.81
C TYR A 18 39.85 7.50 20.80
N HIS A 19 40.59 6.63 21.49
CA HIS A 19 40.23 5.22 21.66
C HIS A 19 39.05 4.98 22.63
N ILE A 20 38.85 5.84 23.62
CA ILE A 20 37.67 5.77 24.52
C ILE A 20 36.42 6.25 23.78
N SER A 21 36.52 7.24 22.88
CA SER A 21 35.42 7.69 22.02
C SER A 21 34.99 6.62 21.00
N LEU A 22 35.93 5.87 20.42
CA LEU A 22 35.63 4.78 19.49
C LEU A 22 35.00 3.55 20.18
N ASN A 23 35.40 3.25 21.43
CA ASN A 23 34.82 2.15 22.21
C ASN A 23 33.44 2.47 22.80
N GLY A 24 33.06 3.75 22.93
CA GLY A 24 31.71 4.19 23.28
C GLY A 24 30.73 4.07 22.11
N CYS A 25 31.20 4.22 20.86
CA CYS A 25 30.41 4.09 19.66
C CYS A 25 30.14 2.63 19.23
N THR A 26 31.00 1.67 19.70
CA THR A 26 30.89 0.24 19.35
C THR A 26 29.86 -0.54 20.18
N ARG A 27 29.17 0.07 21.14
CA ARG A 27 28.10 -0.60 21.92
C ARG A 27 26.67 -0.41 21.37
N MET A 28 26.49 0.23 20.21
CA MET A 28 25.23 0.26 19.47
C MET A 28 25.30 -0.43 18.10
N ALA A 29 26.14 -1.44 17.96
CA ALA A 29 26.04 -2.40 16.85
C ALA A 29 24.98 -3.47 17.19
N ASP A 30 23.77 -3.04 17.54
CA ASP A 30 22.58 -3.83 17.23
C ASP A 30 22.51 -3.84 15.70
N THR A 31 22.54 -5.02 15.12
CA THR A 31 22.54 -5.25 13.67
C THR A 31 21.43 -4.39 13.06
N LYS A 32 21.81 -3.31 12.33
CA LYS A 32 20.85 -2.46 11.63
C LYS A 32 19.96 -3.39 10.81
N GLU A 33 18.65 -3.34 11.02
CA GLU A 33 17.70 -4.08 10.20
C GLU A 33 17.91 -3.68 8.73
N GLN A 34 18.07 -4.65 7.87
CA GLN A 34 18.24 -4.47 6.42
C GLN A 34 17.50 -5.59 5.69
N TRP A 35 17.14 -5.33 4.45
CA TRP A 35 16.63 -6.36 3.56
C TRP A 35 17.71 -7.41 3.28
N GLY A 36 17.32 -8.68 3.24
CA GLY A 36 18.23 -9.78 2.93
C GLY A 36 18.64 -9.82 1.46
N SER A 37 17.76 -9.35 0.57
CA SER A 37 17.99 -9.34 -0.87
C SER A 37 17.23 -8.21 -1.57
N ARG A 38 17.72 -7.78 -2.75
CA ARG A 38 17.02 -6.84 -3.64
C ARG A 38 15.66 -7.41 -4.08
N LEU A 39 15.60 -8.68 -4.45
CA LEU A 39 14.34 -9.33 -4.79
C LEU A 39 13.36 -9.33 -3.62
N GLY A 40 13.87 -9.51 -2.39
CA GLY A 40 13.04 -9.48 -1.18
C GLY A 40 12.35 -8.14 -0.98
N VAL A 41 13.04 -7.00 -1.16
CA VAL A 41 12.41 -5.70 -1.03
C VAL A 41 11.42 -5.43 -2.17
N ILE A 42 11.73 -5.83 -3.41
CA ILE A 42 10.81 -5.72 -4.54
C ILE A 42 9.53 -6.51 -4.26
N LEU A 43 9.64 -7.75 -3.82
CA LEU A 43 8.48 -8.58 -3.46
C LEU A 43 7.70 -8.01 -2.26
N ALA A 44 8.38 -7.39 -1.29
CA ALA A 44 7.71 -6.78 -0.15
C ALA A 44 6.90 -5.53 -0.57
N VAL A 45 7.46 -4.67 -1.42
CA VAL A 45 6.75 -3.50 -1.96
C VAL A 45 5.62 -3.96 -2.89
N SER A 46 5.88 -4.92 -3.79
CA SER A 46 4.83 -5.51 -4.64
C SER A 46 3.74 -6.17 -3.80
N GLY A 47 4.09 -6.93 -2.75
CA GLY A 47 3.12 -7.58 -1.87
C GLY A 47 2.35 -6.60 -0.98
N SER A 48 2.90 -5.41 -0.73
CA SER A 48 2.16 -4.30 -0.12
C SER A 48 1.13 -3.72 -1.09
N ALA A 49 1.51 -3.57 -2.35
CA ALA A 49 0.68 -3.01 -3.42
C ALA A 49 -0.41 -4.02 -3.87
N VAL A 50 -0.02 -5.29 -4.09
CA VAL A 50 -0.96 -6.34 -4.50
C VAL A 50 -1.82 -6.76 -3.31
N GLY A 51 -3.01 -6.23 -3.22
CA GLY A 51 -3.97 -6.46 -2.15
C GLY A 51 -5.38 -6.73 -2.66
N LEU A 52 -6.36 -6.58 -1.78
CA LEU A 52 -7.77 -6.75 -2.13
C LEU A 52 -8.23 -5.77 -3.21
N GLY A 53 -7.58 -4.60 -3.29
CA GLY A 53 -7.88 -3.57 -4.29
C GLY A 53 -7.76 -4.06 -5.73
N ASN A 54 -6.71 -4.82 -6.02
CA ASN A 54 -6.44 -5.34 -7.36
C ASN A 54 -7.54 -6.27 -7.88
N PHE A 55 -8.09 -7.09 -7.00
CA PHE A 55 -9.06 -8.12 -7.37
C PHE A 55 -10.52 -7.69 -7.21
N LEU A 56 -10.79 -6.67 -6.38
CA LEU A 56 -12.14 -6.24 -6.03
C LEU A 56 -12.41 -4.80 -6.45
N ARG A 57 -11.53 -3.85 -6.07
CA ARG A 57 -11.75 -2.42 -6.31
C ARG A 57 -11.52 -2.03 -7.76
N PHE A 58 -10.41 -2.45 -8.35
CA PHE A 58 -10.09 -2.13 -9.74
C PHE A 58 -11.18 -2.62 -10.72
N PRO A 59 -11.61 -3.92 -10.68
CA PRO A 59 -12.68 -4.37 -11.56
C PRO A 59 -13.98 -3.58 -11.37
N GLY A 60 -14.32 -3.24 -10.11
CA GLY A 60 -15.46 -2.41 -9.80
C GLY A 60 -15.36 -1.01 -10.41
N GLN A 61 -14.19 -0.35 -10.27
CA GLN A 61 -13.96 0.97 -10.87
C GLN A 61 -14.00 0.91 -12.39
N ALA A 62 -13.40 -0.09 -12.99
CA ALA A 62 -13.43 -0.28 -14.44
C ALA A 62 -14.87 -0.47 -14.94
N ALA A 63 -15.67 -1.32 -14.30
CA ALA A 63 -17.06 -1.55 -14.67
C ALA A 63 -17.94 -0.30 -14.51
N ALA A 64 -17.75 0.46 -13.42
CA ALA A 64 -18.52 1.69 -13.16
C ALA A 64 -18.18 2.84 -14.14
N ASN A 65 -16.99 2.81 -14.75
CA ASN A 65 -16.46 3.91 -15.55
C ASN A 65 -16.24 3.54 -17.03
N GLY A 66 -17.06 2.63 -17.58
CA GLY A 66 -17.07 2.32 -19.00
C GLY A 66 -16.11 1.22 -19.45
N GLY A 67 -15.77 0.29 -18.56
CA GLY A 67 -14.97 -0.89 -18.90
C GLY A 67 -13.60 -0.53 -19.47
N GLY A 68 -13.35 -0.91 -20.74
CA GLY A 68 -12.08 -0.65 -21.41
C GLY A 68 -11.70 0.82 -21.55
N ALA A 69 -12.68 1.74 -21.55
CA ALA A 69 -12.40 3.18 -21.57
C ALA A 69 -11.66 3.65 -20.31
N PHE A 70 -11.95 3.05 -19.15
CA PHE A 70 -11.28 3.35 -17.89
C PHE A 70 -9.77 3.09 -17.93
N LEU A 71 -9.32 2.11 -18.70
CA LEU A 71 -7.89 1.78 -18.80
C LEU A 71 -7.05 2.95 -19.34
N ILE A 72 -7.62 3.83 -20.18
CA ILE A 72 -6.89 4.95 -20.76
C ILE A 72 -6.47 5.96 -19.68
N PRO A 73 -7.39 6.59 -18.91
CA PRO A 73 -7.01 7.47 -17.82
C PRO A 73 -6.25 6.74 -16.71
N TYR A 74 -6.48 5.43 -16.51
CA TYR A 74 -5.76 4.61 -15.55
C TYR A 74 -4.27 4.53 -15.90
N PHE A 75 -3.89 4.15 -17.12
CA PHE A 75 -2.48 4.14 -17.53
C PHE A 75 -1.88 5.53 -17.66
N CYS A 76 -2.67 6.55 -18.01
CA CYS A 76 -2.20 7.94 -17.91
C CYS A 76 -1.84 8.31 -16.47
N ALA A 77 -2.69 7.98 -15.51
CA ALA A 77 -2.40 8.23 -14.10
C ALA A 77 -1.20 7.42 -13.59
N LEU A 78 -1.04 6.16 -14.03
CA LEU A 78 0.13 5.34 -13.70
C LEU A 78 1.43 6.00 -14.18
N ILE A 79 1.48 6.44 -15.45
CA ILE A 79 2.69 7.00 -16.06
C ILE A 79 3.01 8.40 -15.53
N PHE A 80 2.02 9.25 -15.34
CA PHE A 80 2.22 10.66 -14.97
C PHE A 80 2.16 10.93 -13.47
N LEU A 81 1.57 10.05 -12.66
CA LEU A 81 1.49 10.16 -11.21
C LEU A 81 2.15 8.97 -10.51
N GLY A 82 1.65 7.77 -10.73
CA GLY A 82 2.01 6.59 -9.97
C GLY A 82 3.52 6.30 -9.98
N ILE A 83 4.09 6.04 -11.15
CA ILE A 83 5.52 5.73 -11.29
C ILE A 83 6.41 6.88 -10.82
N PRO A 84 6.17 8.16 -11.20
CA PRO A 84 6.95 9.29 -10.72
C PRO A 84 6.98 9.44 -9.20
N ILE A 85 5.83 9.31 -8.53
CA ILE A 85 5.75 9.41 -7.07
C ILE A 85 6.39 8.20 -6.41
N CYS A 86 6.21 6.99 -6.96
CA CYS A 86 6.87 5.77 -6.49
C CYS A 86 8.40 5.95 -6.48
N TRP A 87 9.00 6.43 -7.58
CA TRP A 87 10.43 6.73 -7.63
C TRP A 87 10.87 7.78 -6.60
N ALA A 88 10.04 8.82 -6.41
CA ALA A 88 10.32 9.84 -5.39
C ALA A 88 10.35 9.22 -3.98
N GLU A 89 9.38 8.38 -3.63
CA GLU A 89 9.33 7.71 -2.33
C GLU A 89 10.51 6.77 -2.11
N TRP A 90 10.89 5.99 -3.13
CA TRP A 90 12.08 5.12 -3.05
C TRP A 90 13.35 5.94 -2.80
N ALA A 91 13.52 7.04 -3.53
CA ALA A 91 14.69 7.93 -3.36
C ALA A 91 14.69 8.63 -2.00
N MET A 92 13.55 9.18 -1.56
CA MET A 92 13.42 9.83 -0.25
C MET A 92 13.75 8.87 0.89
N GLY A 93 13.18 7.65 0.83
CA GLY A 93 13.43 6.62 1.84
C GLY A 93 14.89 6.23 1.89
N ARG A 94 15.52 5.88 0.77
CA ARG A 94 16.93 5.49 0.71
C ARG A 94 17.85 6.63 1.18
N TYR A 95 17.63 7.85 0.72
CA TYR A 95 18.44 9.01 1.11
C TYR A 95 18.40 9.27 2.61
N ALA A 96 17.21 9.31 3.21
CA ALA A 96 17.07 9.55 4.64
C ALA A 96 17.51 8.34 5.49
N GLY A 97 17.35 7.12 4.97
CA GLY A 97 17.83 5.88 5.60
C GLY A 97 19.35 5.87 5.80
N GLN A 98 20.11 6.45 4.86
CA GLN A 98 21.56 6.64 5.00
C GLN A 98 21.92 7.60 6.14
N LYS A 99 21.03 8.53 6.49
CA LYS A 99 21.18 9.43 7.64
C LYS A 99 20.67 8.83 8.95
N GLY A 100 20.20 7.58 8.93
CA GLY A 100 19.72 6.84 10.10
C GLY A 100 18.24 7.06 10.41
N PHE A 101 17.45 7.60 9.47
CA PHE A 101 16.02 7.82 9.64
C PHE A 101 15.18 6.79 8.88
N HIS A 102 14.21 6.21 9.56
CA HIS A 102 13.35 5.17 9.02
C HIS A 102 11.85 5.50 9.11
N SER A 103 11.47 6.49 9.89
CA SER A 103 10.08 6.91 10.04
C SER A 103 9.72 8.06 9.09
N ALA A 104 8.52 8.03 8.53
CA ALA A 104 8.05 9.07 7.61
C ALA A 104 8.16 10.50 8.19
N PRO A 105 7.87 10.78 9.48
CA PRO A 105 8.09 12.11 10.05
C PRO A 105 9.54 12.58 9.99
N ALA A 106 10.50 11.73 10.31
CA ALA A 106 11.90 12.08 10.27
C ALA A 106 12.42 12.22 8.83
N ILE A 107 12.04 11.28 7.95
CA ILE A 107 12.36 11.33 6.52
C ILE A 107 11.84 12.63 5.90
N MET A 108 10.57 12.97 6.13
CA MET A 108 9.99 14.21 5.61
C MET A 108 10.65 15.47 6.20
N GLY A 109 11.15 15.40 7.44
CA GLY A 109 11.95 16.48 8.03
C GLY A 109 13.23 16.74 7.27
N VAL A 110 13.94 15.68 6.89
CA VAL A 110 15.19 15.75 6.09
C VAL A 110 14.92 16.25 4.68
N ILE A 111 13.93 15.70 4.00
CA ILE A 111 13.59 16.02 2.60
C ILE A 111 12.98 17.42 2.49
N GLY A 112 12.07 17.77 3.39
CA GLY A 112 11.39 19.06 3.42
C GLY A 112 12.18 20.16 4.13
N LYS A 113 13.37 19.86 4.68
CA LYS A 113 14.30 20.80 5.33
C LYS A 113 13.67 21.61 6.45
N GLY A 114 12.92 20.97 7.34
CA GLY A 114 12.39 21.69 8.47
C GLY A 114 11.22 21.05 9.23
N ARG A 115 10.92 21.69 10.36
CA ARG A 115 9.94 21.22 11.34
C ARG A 115 8.52 21.00 10.79
N PRO A 116 7.93 21.86 9.95
CA PRO A 116 6.56 21.64 9.44
C PRO A 116 6.43 20.33 8.68
N TRP A 117 7.45 19.94 7.93
CA TRP A 117 7.47 18.72 7.15
C TRP A 117 7.50 17.46 8.01
N ARG A 118 8.12 17.52 9.20
CA ARG A 118 8.08 16.40 10.17
C ARG A 118 6.67 16.12 10.62
N TYR A 119 5.88 17.17 10.91
CA TYR A 119 4.47 17.02 11.29
C TYR A 119 3.59 16.60 10.10
N ALA A 120 3.87 17.06 8.90
CA ALA A 120 3.23 16.57 7.68
C ALA A 120 3.51 15.07 7.46
N GLY A 121 4.75 14.62 7.72
CA GLY A 121 5.13 13.21 7.65
C GLY A 121 4.41 12.29 8.65
N VAL A 122 3.71 12.84 9.66
CA VAL A 122 2.84 12.04 10.55
C VAL A 122 1.78 11.28 9.75
N LEU A 123 1.31 11.84 8.64
CA LEU A 123 0.35 11.18 7.76
C LEU A 123 0.88 9.85 7.22
N GLY A 124 2.18 9.77 6.86
CA GLY A 124 2.81 8.52 6.40
C GLY A 124 2.93 7.41 7.47
N VAL A 125 2.63 7.71 8.74
CA VAL A 125 2.49 6.71 9.80
C VAL A 125 1.01 6.44 10.09
N MET A 126 0.22 7.51 10.15
CA MET A 126 -1.19 7.46 10.51
C MET A 126 -2.02 6.72 9.46
N ILE A 127 -1.77 6.98 8.18
CA ILE A 127 -2.55 6.37 7.08
C ILE A 127 -2.49 4.84 7.13
N PRO A 128 -1.32 4.18 7.05
CA PRO A 128 -1.27 2.73 7.08
C PRO A 128 -1.78 2.16 8.41
N LEU A 129 -1.50 2.83 9.54
CA LEU A 129 -1.96 2.39 10.84
C LEU A 129 -3.49 2.41 10.95
N ALA A 130 -4.16 3.48 10.55
CA ALA A 130 -5.61 3.59 10.63
C ALA A 130 -6.32 2.69 9.60
N VAL A 131 -5.77 2.54 8.39
CA VAL A 131 -6.26 1.60 7.39
C VAL A 131 -6.19 0.16 7.93
N SER A 132 -5.13 -0.21 8.66
CA SER A 132 -4.99 -1.54 9.23
C SER A 132 -6.12 -1.94 10.19
N PHE A 133 -6.84 -0.97 10.80
CA PHE A 133 -7.94 -1.26 11.73
C PHE A 133 -9.07 -2.04 11.05
N TYR A 134 -9.48 -1.62 9.86
CA TYR A 134 -10.53 -2.29 9.11
C TYR A 134 -9.98 -3.32 8.10
N TYR A 135 -8.79 -3.11 7.56
CA TYR A 135 -8.24 -3.98 6.53
C TYR A 135 -7.95 -5.40 7.05
N THR A 136 -7.46 -5.52 8.29
CA THR A 136 -7.25 -6.82 8.94
C THR A 136 -8.57 -7.52 9.23
N PHE A 137 -9.65 -6.76 9.48
CA PHE A 137 -10.98 -7.33 9.63
C PHE A 137 -11.52 -7.85 8.30
N ILE A 138 -11.32 -7.13 7.18
CA ILE A 138 -11.68 -7.63 5.85
C ILE A 138 -10.81 -8.84 5.44
N ALA A 139 -9.54 -8.88 5.84
CA ALA A 139 -8.70 -10.06 5.65
C ALA A 139 -9.32 -11.31 6.33
N SER A 140 -9.96 -11.14 7.48
CA SER A 140 -10.66 -12.21 8.16
C SER A 140 -11.90 -12.71 7.39
N TRP A 141 -12.54 -11.82 6.61
CA TRP A 141 -13.64 -12.25 5.73
C TRP A 141 -13.14 -13.20 4.65
N CYS A 142 -11.98 -12.91 4.04
CA CYS A 142 -11.36 -13.81 3.07
C CYS A 142 -11.09 -15.20 3.67
N LEU A 143 -10.56 -15.25 4.90
CA LEU A 143 -10.29 -16.51 5.59
C LEU A 143 -11.57 -17.26 5.94
N GLY A 144 -12.61 -16.56 6.38
CA GLY A 144 -13.92 -17.17 6.69
C GLY A 144 -14.63 -17.71 5.46
N TYR A 145 -14.60 -16.98 4.33
CA TYR A 145 -15.13 -17.46 3.06
C TYR A 145 -14.33 -18.67 2.52
N PHE A 146 -13.01 -18.65 2.64
CA PHE A 146 -12.18 -19.82 2.34
C PHE A 146 -12.66 -21.04 3.15
N TYR A 147 -12.82 -20.88 4.47
CA TYR A 147 -13.34 -21.91 5.34
C TYR A 147 -14.75 -22.38 4.90
N ALA A 148 -15.65 -21.45 4.57
CA ALA A 148 -17.00 -21.78 4.13
C ALA A 148 -17.02 -22.61 2.84
N TYR A 149 -16.14 -22.30 1.88
CA TYR A 149 -16.00 -23.07 0.64
C TYR A 149 -15.41 -24.47 0.88
N VAL A 150 -14.42 -24.60 1.76
CA VAL A 150 -13.81 -25.91 2.10
C VAL A 150 -14.79 -26.81 2.84
N THR A 151 -15.65 -26.23 3.69
CA THR A 151 -16.64 -26.99 4.48
C THR A 151 -18.00 -27.14 3.80
N GLY A 152 -18.21 -26.48 2.65
CA GLY A 152 -19.51 -26.48 1.96
C GLY A 152 -20.60 -25.69 2.69
N SER A 153 -20.22 -24.73 3.54
CA SER A 153 -21.12 -23.98 4.43
C SER A 153 -21.53 -22.60 3.86
N THR A 154 -21.41 -22.38 2.55
CA THR A 154 -21.78 -21.08 1.93
C THR A 154 -23.29 -20.84 1.89
N GLY A 155 -24.11 -21.92 1.97
CA GLY A 155 -25.56 -21.84 1.84
C GLY A 155 -26.08 -21.49 0.44
N ILE A 156 -25.19 -21.39 -0.57
CA ILE A 156 -25.56 -21.08 -1.96
C ILE A 156 -25.71 -22.40 -2.72
N ASP A 157 -26.95 -22.76 -3.06
CA ASP A 157 -27.23 -23.97 -3.82
C ASP A 157 -27.22 -23.64 -5.33
N PRO A 158 -26.37 -24.34 -6.13
CA PRO A 158 -26.31 -24.14 -7.58
C PRO A 158 -27.64 -24.45 -8.32
N SER A 159 -28.56 -25.21 -7.72
CA SER A 159 -29.85 -25.52 -8.31
C SER A 159 -30.92 -24.45 -8.17
N MET A 160 -30.69 -23.45 -7.29
CA MET A 160 -31.59 -22.32 -7.11
C MET A 160 -31.52 -21.34 -8.31
N ALA A 161 -32.58 -20.55 -8.50
CA ALA A 161 -32.55 -19.45 -9.44
C ALA A 161 -31.47 -18.41 -9.04
N ILE A 162 -30.88 -17.71 -10.02
CA ILE A 162 -29.81 -16.73 -9.78
C ILE A 162 -30.24 -15.66 -8.75
N ALA A 163 -31.50 -15.23 -8.79
CA ALA A 163 -32.03 -14.27 -7.82
C ALA A 163 -32.02 -14.81 -6.37
N GLU A 164 -32.34 -16.08 -6.20
CA GLU A 164 -32.31 -16.76 -4.88
C GLU A 164 -30.88 -16.98 -4.40
N GLN A 165 -29.96 -17.36 -5.30
CA GLN A 165 -28.54 -17.46 -4.99
C GLN A 165 -27.96 -16.09 -4.58
N THR A 166 -28.36 -15.01 -5.26
CA THR A 166 -27.95 -13.64 -4.92
C THR A 166 -28.46 -13.25 -3.53
N ALA A 167 -29.72 -13.57 -3.22
CA ALA A 167 -30.29 -13.33 -1.89
C ALA A 167 -29.56 -14.12 -0.82
N ALA A 168 -29.29 -15.42 -1.04
CA ALA A 168 -28.54 -16.27 -0.12
C ALA A 168 -27.11 -15.78 0.10
N SER A 169 -26.42 -15.38 -0.95
CA SER A 169 -25.08 -14.81 -0.88
C SER A 169 -25.04 -13.48 -0.10
N THR A 170 -26.01 -12.61 -0.33
CA THR A 170 -26.15 -11.33 0.39
C THR A 170 -26.48 -11.59 1.87
N GLN A 171 -27.35 -12.53 2.16
CA GLN A 171 -27.65 -12.95 3.53
C GLN A 171 -26.39 -13.47 4.25
N PHE A 172 -25.67 -14.40 3.61
CA PHE A 172 -24.42 -14.94 4.16
C PHE A 172 -23.41 -13.81 4.44
N TYR A 173 -23.22 -12.89 3.49
CA TYR A 173 -22.35 -11.72 3.68
C TYR A 173 -22.76 -10.88 4.89
N ASN A 174 -24.04 -10.50 4.98
CA ASN A 174 -24.55 -9.65 6.06
C ASN A 174 -24.40 -10.33 7.43
N ASP A 175 -24.72 -11.62 7.50
CA ASP A 175 -24.60 -12.39 8.74
C ASP A 175 -23.16 -12.62 9.16
N PHE A 176 -22.25 -12.83 8.18
CA PHE A 176 -20.85 -13.09 8.45
C PHE A 176 -20.06 -11.82 8.76
N THR A 177 -20.37 -10.69 8.12
CA THR A 177 -19.67 -9.41 8.33
C THR A 177 -20.28 -8.55 9.42
N GLY A 178 -21.49 -8.89 9.90
CA GLY A 178 -22.18 -8.15 10.95
C GLY A 178 -22.81 -6.84 10.48
N THR A 179 -23.03 -6.64 9.17
CA THR A 179 -23.61 -5.39 8.64
C THR A 179 -25.05 -5.13 9.05
N SER A 180 -25.76 -6.17 9.53
CA SER A 180 -27.15 -6.07 10.01
C SER A 180 -27.28 -5.42 11.40
N GLY A 181 -26.21 -5.38 12.20
CA GLY A 181 -26.26 -4.82 13.55
C GLY A 181 -24.89 -4.76 14.23
N ASN A 182 -24.80 -3.92 15.26
CA ASN A 182 -23.58 -3.78 16.05
C ASN A 182 -23.40 -4.94 17.02
N GLY A 183 -22.15 -5.38 17.25
CA GLY A 183 -21.83 -6.46 18.20
C GLY A 183 -20.44 -7.05 17.99
N LEU A 184 -20.10 -8.08 18.77
CA LEU A 184 -18.82 -8.79 18.68
C LEU A 184 -18.98 -10.24 18.23
N ILE A 185 -20.15 -10.83 18.48
CA ILE A 185 -20.42 -12.25 18.21
C ILE A 185 -21.48 -12.32 17.13
N TYR A 186 -21.03 -12.51 15.92
CA TYR A 186 -21.86 -12.75 14.74
C TYR A 186 -21.12 -13.71 13.79
N GLY A 187 -21.84 -14.26 12.85
CA GLY A 187 -21.33 -15.18 11.86
C GLY A 187 -22.24 -16.41 11.71
N SER A 188 -22.37 -16.89 10.48
CA SER A 188 -23.24 -18.00 10.08
C SER A 188 -22.54 -19.36 10.08
N LEU A 189 -21.25 -19.42 10.39
CA LEU A 189 -20.41 -20.63 10.24
C LEU A 189 -20.27 -21.48 11.51
N GLY A 190 -21.00 -21.15 12.59
CA GLY A 190 -20.79 -21.77 13.90
C GLY A 190 -19.49 -21.31 14.60
N ILE A 191 -18.67 -20.53 13.90
CA ILE A 191 -17.45 -19.89 14.40
C ILE A 191 -17.66 -18.39 14.25
N PRO A 192 -17.54 -17.57 15.32
CA PRO A 192 -17.69 -16.13 15.23
C PRO A 192 -16.63 -15.50 14.30
N THR A 193 -17.01 -14.48 13.54
CA THR A 193 -16.09 -13.79 12.62
C THR A 193 -14.86 -13.21 13.33
N VAL A 194 -15.01 -12.81 14.60
CA VAL A 194 -13.90 -12.35 15.44
C VAL A 194 -12.82 -13.41 15.65
N ALA A 195 -13.14 -14.71 15.57
CA ALA A 195 -12.12 -15.76 15.65
C ALA A 195 -11.22 -15.79 14.41
N PHE A 196 -11.79 -15.62 13.21
CA PHE A 196 -11.03 -15.47 11.97
C PHE A 196 -10.18 -14.20 11.99
N TRP A 197 -10.71 -13.11 12.56
CA TRP A 197 -9.94 -11.89 12.78
C TRP A 197 -8.75 -12.12 13.73
N ALA A 198 -8.95 -12.84 14.83
CA ALA A 198 -7.86 -13.13 15.76
C ALA A 198 -6.72 -13.92 15.09
N VAL A 199 -7.05 -14.84 14.16
CA VAL A 199 -6.05 -15.58 13.37
C VAL A 199 -5.32 -14.64 12.42
N ALA A 200 -6.03 -13.82 11.64
CA ALA A 200 -5.42 -12.86 10.70
C ALA A 200 -4.56 -11.82 11.43
N PHE A 201 -5.05 -11.25 12.53
CA PHE A 201 -4.34 -10.28 13.36
C PHE A 201 -3.11 -10.90 14.03
N GLY A 202 -3.27 -12.11 14.61
CA GLY A 202 -2.16 -12.85 15.22
C GLY A 202 -1.04 -13.19 14.23
N LEU A 203 -1.39 -13.56 12.99
CA LEU A 203 -0.41 -13.79 11.92
C LEU A 203 0.36 -12.51 11.59
N ASN A 204 -0.31 -11.37 11.46
CA ASN A 204 0.35 -10.07 11.23
C ASN A 204 1.32 -9.72 12.38
N ILE A 205 0.88 -9.87 13.64
CA ILE A 205 1.74 -9.63 14.82
C ILE A 205 2.97 -10.54 14.80
N TYR A 206 2.77 -11.81 14.50
CA TYR A 206 3.87 -12.78 14.41
C TYR A 206 4.90 -12.36 13.37
N LEU A 207 4.46 -11.99 12.17
CA LEU A 207 5.34 -11.59 11.07
C LEU A 207 6.11 -10.30 11.42
N ILE A 208 5.43 -9.29 11.97
CA ILE A 208 6.06 -8.01 12.30
C ILE A 208 7.07 -8.16 13.45
N LEU A 209 6.81 -9.02 14.42
CA LEU A 209 7.75 -9.32 15.51
C LEU A 209 9.03 -10.01 15.03
N LYS A 210 8.97 -10.77 13.92
CA LYS A 210 10.14 -11.43 13.31
C LYS A 210 11.06 -10.46 12.56
N GLY A 211 10.62 -9.24 12.27
CA GLY A 211 11.40 -8.23 11.60
C GLY A 211 11.25 -8.22 10.08
N ILE A 212 11.97 -7.30 9.46
CA ILE A 212 11.85 -7.06 8.01
C ILE A 212 12.30 -8.30 7.24
N SER A 213 13.54 -8.77 7.41
CA SER A 213 14.08 -9.86 6.60
C SER A 213 13.50 -11.24 7.00
N LYS A 214 13.46 -11.57 8.30
CA LYS A 214 13.03 -12.89 8.78
C LYS A 214 11.50 -13.06 8.86
N GLY A 215 10.76 -11.96 8.88
CA GLY A 215 9.30 -11.94 8.94
C GLY A 215 8.69 -11.58 7.60
N ILE A 216 8.72 -10.30 7.25
CA ILE A 216 8.03 -9.76 6.08
C ILE A 216 8.61 -10.35 4.78
N GLU A 217 9.92 -10.18 4.54
CA GLU A 217 10.58 -10.65 3.31
C GLU A 217 10.37 -12.15 3.08
N ARG A 218 10.59 -12.96 4.12
CA ARG A 218 10.43 -14.41 4.00
C ARG A 218 8.98 -14.81 3.69
N PHE A 219 8.01 -14.15 4.29
CA PHE A 219 6.59 -14.43 4.05
C PHE A 219 6.19 -14.04 2.63
N VAL A 220 6.52 -12.83 2.18
CA VAL A 220 6.13 -12.35 0.85
C VAL A 220 6.83 -13.13 -0.27
N SER A 221 8.07 -13.58 -0.05
CA SER A 221 8.81 -14.43 -1.01
C SER A 221 8.14 -15.78 -1.27
N PHE A 222 7.33 -16.27 -0.32
CA PHE A 222 6.50 -17.46 -0.48
C PHE A 222 5.08 -17.10 -0.95
N ALA A 223 4.46 -16.09 -0.33
CA ALA A 223 3.06 -15.77 -0.55
C ALA A 223 2.80 -15.21 -1.96
N MET A 224 3.69 -14.35 -2.50
CA MET A 224 3.51 -13.74 -3.81
C MET A 224 3.50 -14.77 -4.96
N PRO A 225 4.47 -15.70 -5.08
CA PRO A 225 4.39 -16.75 -6.09
C PRO A 225 3.18 -17.67 -5.93
N LEU A 226 2.84 -18.05 -4.69
CA LEU A 226 1.67 -18.89 -4.43
C LEU A 226 0.37 -18.18 -4.85
N MET A 227 0.25 -16.89 -4.56
CA MET A 227 -0.87 -16.06 -4.97
C MET A 227 -0.98 -15.98 -6.51
N ALA A 228 0.15 -15.83 -7.21
CA ALA A 228 0.19 -15.85 -8.68
C ALA A 228 -0.29 -17.20 -9.25
N VAL A 229 0.11 -18.32 -8.64
CA VAL A 229 -0.37 -19.66 -9.04
C VAL A 229 -1.89 -19.79 -8.81
N CYS A 230 -2.40 -19.34 -7.66
CA CYS A 230 -3.84 -19.35 -7.39
C CYS A 230 -4.60 -18.48 -8.39
N ALA A 231 -4.11 -17.26 -8.67
CA ALA A 231 -4.70 -16.36 -9.66
C ALA A 231 -4.74 -16.99 -11.05
N LEU A 232 -3.65 -17.65 -11.46
CA LEU A 232 -3.55 -18.33 -12.75
C LEU A 232 -4.54 -19.48 -12.86
N ILE A 233 -4.73 -20.29 -11.80
CA ILE A 233 -5.72 -21.36 -11.77
C ILE A 233 -7.13 -20.81 -12.00
N VAL A 234 -7.49 -19.74 -11.26
CA VAL A 234 -8.81 -19.12 -11.41
C VAL A 234 -8.97 -18.47 -12.78
N LEU A 235 -7.94 -17.79 -13.29
CA LEU A 235 -7.96 -17.18 -14.62
C LEU A 235 -8.18 -18.22 -15.73
N ILE A 236 -7.43 -19.32 -15.71
CA ILE A 236 -7.58 -20.41 -16.68
C ILE A 236 -9.02 -20.93 -16.64
N ARG A 237 -9.59 -21.12 -15.43
CA ARG A 237 -10.98 -21.56 -15.30
C ARG A 237 -11.96 -20.56 -15.90
N VAL A 238 -11.78 -19.27 -15.66
CA VAL A 238 -12.62 -18.21 -16.22
C VAL A 238 -12.53 -18.18 -17.74
N LEU A 239 -11.32 -18.23 -18.29
CA LEU A 239 -11.11 -18.21 -19.76
C LEU A 239 -11.63 -19.48 -20.47
N THR A 240 -11.82 -20.57 -19.75
CA THR A 240 -12.38 -21.83 -20.30
C THR A 240 -13.89 -21.99 -20.09
N LEU A 241 -14.59 -20.95 -19.61
CA LEU A 241 -16.05 -21.00 -19.41
C LEU A 241 -16.85 -21.11 -20.71
N GLY A 242 -16.33 -20.51 -21.79
CA GLY A 242 -17.05 -20.48 -23.07
C GLY A 242 -18.34 -19.66 -23.00
N THR A 243 -19.46 -20.29 -23.38
CA THR A 243 -20.84 -19.78 -23.24
C THR A 243 -21.61 -20.76 -22.35
N PRO A 244 -21.69 -20.54 -21.04
CA PRO A 244 -22.29 -21.50 -20.10
C PRO A 244 -23.78 -21.73 -20.34
N ASP A 245 -24.51 -20.69 -20.70
CA ASP A 245 -25.93 -20.77 -21.05
C ASP A 245 -26.12 -20.52 -22.57
N PRO A 246 -26.44 -21.56 -23.36
CA PRO A 246 -26.69 -21.41 -24.80
C PRO A 246 -27.92 -20.52 -25.14
N SER A 247 -28.83 -20.30 -24.19
CA SER A 247 -29.98 -19.40 -24.38
C SER A 247 -29.60 -17.92 -24.30
N LEU A 248 -28.42 -17.61 -23.75
CA LEU A 248 -27.86 -16.28 -23.60
C LEU A 248 -26.50 -16.16 -24.34
N PRO A 249 -26.49 -16.27 -25.68
CA PRO A 249 -25.23 -16.40 -26.45
C PRO A 249 -24.30 -15.20 -26.32
N ASP A 250 -24.82 -14.02 -25.93
CA ASP A 250 -24.01 -12.82 -25.69
C ASP A 250 -23.27 -12.85 -24.36
N GLN A 251 -23.69 -13.71 -23.44
CA GLN A 251 -23.00 -13.92 -22.15
C GLN A 251 -21.90 -14.99 -22.31
N ASN A 252 -20.77 -14.57 -22.86
CA ASN A 252 -19.63 -15.43 -23.16
C ASN A 252 -18.30 -14.77 -22.79
N VAL A 253 -17.26 -15.58 -22.72
CA VAL A 253 -15.90 -15.12 -22.34
C VAL A 253 -15.38 -14.04 -23.28
N MET A 254 -15.61 -14.15 -24.58
CA MET A 254 -15.10 -13.18 -25.56
C MET A 254 -15.73 -11.80 -25.38
N ASN A 255 -17.04 -11.75 -25.12
CA ASN A 255 -17.72 -10.49 -24.83
C ASN A 255 -17.32 -9.90 -23.48
N GLY A 256 -17.07 -10.74 -22.46
CA GLY A 256 -16.51 -10.31 -21.18
C GLY A 256 -15.11 -9.71 -21.32
N LEU A 257 -14.25 -10.32 -22.13
CA LEU A 257 -12.93 -9.75 -22.47
C LEU A 257 -13.08 -8.48 -23.29
N ALA A 258 -13.99 -8.46 -24.27
CA ALA A 258 -14.26 -7.27 -25.08
C ALA A 258 -14.72 -6.08 -24.24
N TYR A 259 -15.55 -6.30 -23.21
CA TYR A 259 -15.97 -5.25 -22.29
C TYR A 259 -14.79 -4.60 -21.57
N MET A 260 -13.79 -5.37 -21.19
CA MET A 260 -12.59 -4.85 -20.53
C MET A 260 -11.59 -4.18 -21.48
N TRP A 261 -11.51 -4.64 -22.76
CA TRP A 261 -10.43 -4.20 -23.67
C TRP A 261 -10.90 -3.31 -24.82
N ASN A 262 -12.20 -3.26 -25.12
CA ASN A 262 -12.74 -2.40 -26.16
C ASN A 262 -13.30 -1.11 -25.53
N PRO A 263 -12.61 0.04 -25.68
CA PRO A 263 -13.02 1.27 -25.03
C PRO A 263 -14.28 1.88 -25.69
N ASP A 264 -15.27 2.22 -24.88
CA ASP A 264 -16.28 3.19 -25.23
C ASP A 264 -15.73 4.61 -24.98
N TYR A 265 -15.24 5.25 -26.02
CA TYR A 265 -14.59 6.57 -25.90
C TYR A 265 -15.53 7.66 -25.37
N ALA A 266 -16.86 7.48 -25.42
CA ALA A 266 -17.79 8.44 -24.83
C ALA A 266 -17.62 8.58 -23.32
N ALA A 267 -17.21 7.51 -22.62
CA ALA A 267 -16.94 7.53 -21.19
C ALA A 267 -15.76 8.45 -20.80
N LEU A 268 -14.83 8.72 -21.73
CA LEU A 268 -13.70 9.63 -21.50
C LEU A 268 -14.12 11.09 -21.37
N ALA A 269 -15.31 11.47 -21.83
CA ALA A 269 -15.86 12.81 -21.65
C ALA A 269 -16.31 13.06 -20.20
N ASN A 270 -16.48 12.01 -19.40
CA ASN A 270 -16.87 12.13 -18.00
C ASN A 270 -15.64 12.39 -17.11
N PRO A 271 -15.53 13.57 -16.44
CA PRO A 271 -14.41 13.85 -15.53
C PRO A 271 -14.29 12.86 -14.38
N GLN A 272 -15.41 12.23 -13.96
CA GLN A 272 -15.41 11.24 -12.90
C GLN A 272 -14.59 9.99 -13.24
N THR A 273 -14.56 9.59 -14.52
CA THR A 273 -13.71 8.48 -15.00
C THR A 273 -12.22 8.74 -14.75
N TRP A 274 -11.76 9.98 -15.00
CA TRP A 274 -10.38 10.39 -14.76
C TRP A 274 -10.04 10.48 -13.26
N LEU A 275 -10.99 10.98 -12.47
CA LEU A 275 -10.82 11.07 -11.01
C LEU A 275 -10.75 9.69 -10.36
N ALA A 276 -11.65 8.79 -10.78
CA ALA A 276 -11.68 7.41 -10.31
C ALA A 276 -10.39 6.66 -10.68
N ALA A 277 -9.87 6.86 -11.89
CA ALA A 277 -8.64 6.25 -12.36
C ALA A 277 -7.42 6.73 -11.56
N ALA A 278 -7.29 8.03 -11.32
CA ALA A 278 -6.21 8.58 -10.49
C ALA A 278 -6.30 8.05 -9.05
N GLY A 279 -7.50 8.05 -8.44
CA GLY A 279 -7.72 7.49 -7.11
C GLY A 279 -7.39 6.00 -7.01
N GLN A 280 -7.66 5.23 -8.08
CA GLN A 280 -7.32 3.81 -8.13
C GLN A 280 -5.79 3.60 -8.12
N ILE A 281 -5.03 4.37 -8.88
CA ILE A 281 -3.56 4.25 -8.92
C ILE A 281 -2.95 4.49 -7.54
N PHE A 282 -3.36 5.53 -6.81
CA PHE A 282 -2.80 5.79 -5.47
C PHE A 282 -3.05 4.65 -4.51
N PHE A 283 -4.25 4.11 -4.53
CA PHE A 283 -4.61 2.97 -3.70
C PHE A 283 -3.85 1.70 -4.12
N SER A 284 -3.74 1.46 -5.42
CA SER A 284 -3.20 0.21 -5.98
C SER A 284 -1.70 0.06 -5.74
N ILE A 285 -0.89 1.04 -6.11
CA ILE A 285 0.57 0.94 -5.96
C ILE A 285 1.10 1.42 -4.60
N SER A 286 0.21 1.72 -3.65
CA SER A 286 0.52 2.10 -2.28
C SER A 286 1.40 3.36 -2.14
N VAL A 287 1.36 4.30 -3.10
CA VAL A 287 2.03 5.62 -2.98
C VAL A 287 1.21 6.58 -2.13
N GLY A 288 1.87 7.46 -1.40
CA GLY A 288 1.22 8.33 -0.41
C GLY A 288 0.82 7.62 0.89
N PHE A 289 1.15 6.34 1.03
CA PHE A 289 0.90 5.56 2.25
C PHE A 289 2.02 5.66 3.30
N GLY A 290 3.21 6.11 2.90
CA GLY A 290 4.39 6.08 3.75
C GLY A 290 5.03 4.70 3.92
N ILE A 291 4.52 3.66 3.26
CA ILE A 291 5.06 2.29 3.31
C ILE A 291 6.33 2.21 2.46
N ILE A 292 6.31 2.69 1.22
CA ILE A 292 7.45 2.66 0.31
C ILE A 292 8.61 3.47 0.88
N VAL A 293 8.33 4.68 1.37
CA VAL A 293 9.34 5.54 2.03
C VAL A 293 10.00 4.82 3.22
N ASN A 294 9.20 4.12 4.04
CA ASN A 294 9.74 3.34 5.15
C ASN A 294 10.57 2.14 4.66
N TYR A 295 10.06 1.35 3.72
CA TYR A 295 10.76 0.16 3.22
C TYR A 295 12.07 0.52 2.50
N ALA A 296 12.04 1.58 1.69
CA ALA A 296 13.21 2.09 0.99
C ALA A 296 14.30 2.63 1.94
N SER A 297 13.94 3.02 3.18
CA SER A 297 14.93 3.48 4.16
C SER A 297 15.87 2.37 4.66
N TYR A 298 15.54 1.12 4.43
CA TYR A 298 16.35 -0.04 4.82
C TYR A 298 17.15 -0.66 3.66
N VAL A 299 17.12 -0.05 2.46
CA VAL A 299 17.94 -0.50 1.32
C VAL A 299 19.35 0.06 1.41
N LYS A 300 20.29 -0.60 0.74
CA LYS A 300 21.69 -0.16 0.71
C LYS A 300 21.85 1.06 -0.21
N PRO A 301 22.87 1.91 0.02
CA PRO A 301 23.15 3.04 -0.84
C PRO A 301 23.37 2.69 -2.33
N SER A 302 23.90 1.49 -2.57
CA SER A 302 24.20 0.97 -3.93
C SER A 302 23.05 0.23 -4.60
N ASP A 303 21.93 -0.01 -3.87
CA ASP A 303 20.80 -0.73 -4.45
C ASP A 303 20.07 0.13 -5.48
N ASP A 304 19.71 -0.49 -6.60
CA ASP A 304 18.95 0.18 -7.66
C ASP A 304 17.50 0.42 -7.25
N VAL A 305 17.13 1.65 -6.98
CA VAL A 305 15.75 2.04 -6.65
C VAL A 305 14.91 2.35 -7.88
N ALA A 306 15.55 2.71 -9.02
CA ALA A 306 14.85 3.03 -10.25
C ALA A 306 14.16 1.79 -10.84
N LEU A 307 14.93 0.73 -11.05
CA LEU A 307 14.40 -0.54 -11.57
C LEU A 307 13.55 -1.26 -10.53
N SER A 308 13.94 -1.21 -9.25
CA SER A 308 13.16 -1.85 -8.17
C SER A 308 11.77 -1.25 -8.04
N GLY A 309 11.63 0.07 -8.06
CA GLY A 309 10.34 0.76 -8.02
C GLY A 309 9.48 0.47 -9.25
N LEU A 310 10.08 0.52 -10.44
CA LEU A 310 9.38 0.17 -11.69
C LEU A 310 8.92 -1.29 -11.70
N THR A 311 9.76 -2.23 -11.24
CA THR A 311 9.42 -3.65 -11.18
C THR A 311 8.28 -3.91 -10.19
N ALA A 312 8.29 -3.24 -9.04
CA ALA A 312 7.21 -3.35 -8.06
C ALA A 312 5.88 -2.83 -8.64
N ALA A 313 5.88 -1.66 -9.29
CA ALA A 313 4.70 -1.12 -9.95
C ALA A 313 4.22 -2.05 -11.10
N ALA A 314 5.11 -2.52 -11.96
CA ALA A 314 4.74 -3.43 -13.06
C ALA A 314 4.18 -4.76 -12.55
N THR A 315 4.72 -5.30 -11.45
CA THR A 315 4.18 -6.51 -10.81
C THR A 315 2.76 -6.26 -10.32
N ASN A 316 2.50 -5.11 -9.72
CA ASN A 316 1.15 -4.71 -9.32
C ASN A 316 0.18 -4.70 -10.51
N GLU A 317 0.58 -4.11 -11.63
CA GLU A 317 -0.25 -4.04 -12.85
C GLU A 317 -0.60 -5.43 -13.41
N VAL A 318 0.35 -6.38 -13.36
CA VAL A 318 0.08 -7.78 -13.75
C VAL A 318 -1.01 -8.38 -12.87
N PHE A 319 -0.97 -8.13 -11.55
CA PHE A 319 -2.00 -8.63 -10.64
C PHE A 319 -3.32 -7.88 -10.80
N GLU A 320 -3.30 -6.59 -11.04
CA GLU A 320 -4.49 -5.74 -11.12
C GLU A 320 -5.23 -5.90 -12.44
N VAL A 321 -4.59 -5.54 -13.53
CA VAL A 321 -5.16 -5.59 -14.88
C VAL A 321 -5.13 -7.03 -15.41
N GLY A 322 -3.99 -7.73 -15.25
CA GLY A 322 -3.77 -9.06 -15.79
C GLY A 322 -4.56 -10.17 -15.09
N PHE A 323 -4.70 -10.13 -13.76
CA PHE A 323 -5.48 -11.13 -13.03
C PHE A 323 -6.81 -10.57 -12.55
N GLY A 324 -6.81 -9.50 -11.75
CA GLY A 324 -8.02 -8.98 -11.11
C GLY A 324 -9.09 -8.57 -12.12
N GLY A 325 -8.73 -7.75 -13.11
CA GLY A 325 -9.65 -7.31 -14.15
C GLY A 325 -10.15 -8.48 -15.02
N LEU A 326 -9.23 -9.29 -15.54
CA LEU A 326 -9.58 -10.42 -16.41
C LEU A 326 -10.43 -11.48 -15.69
N ILE A 327 -10.14 -11.79 -14.43
CA ILE A 327 -10.93 -12.77 -13.67
C ILE A 327 -12.30 -12.19 -13.32
N THR A 328 -12.32 -11.08 -12.59
CA THR A 328 -13.54 -10.59 -11.94
C THR A 328 -14.55 -10.05 -12.94
N LEU A 329 -14.11 -9.21 -13.90
CA LEU A 329 -15.02 -8.65 -14.89
C LEU A 329 -15.52 -9.70 -15.87
N THR A 330 -14.62 -10.53 -16.40
CA THR A 330 -15.02 -11.57 -17.37
C THR A 330 -15.96 -12.57 -16.73
N ALA A 331 -15.67 -13.07 -15.52
CA ALA A 331 -16.54 -14.01 -14.84
C ALA A 331 -17.91 -13.40 -14.52
N SER A 332 -17.94 -12.17 -14.01
CA SER A 332 -19.22 -11.47 -13.74
C SER A 332 -20.03 -11.27 -15.03
N PHE A 333 -19.38 -10.85 -16.11
CA PHE A 333 -20.07 -10.66 -17.41
C PHE A 333 -20.67 -11.96 -17.96
N VAL A 334 -19.93 -13.05 -17.89
CA VAL A 334 -20.37 -14.37 -18.41
C VAL A 334 -21.64 -14.87 -17.73
N PHE A 335 -21.78 -14.65 -16.41
CA PHE A 335 -22.94 -15.18 -15.66
C PHE A 335 -24.05 -14.16 -15.42
N LEU A 336 -23.73 -12.87 -15.39
CA LEU A 336 -24.69 -11.81 -15.06
C LEU A 336 -25.02 -10.90 -16.25
N GLY A 337 -24.27 -10.99 -17.33
CA GLY A 337 -24.32 -10.05 -18.45
C GLY A 337 -23.83 -8.64 -18.06
N LEU A 338 -23.89 -7.70 -19.00
CA LEU A 338 -23.45 -6.32 -18.77
C LEU A 338 -24.25 -5.63 -17.65
N THR A 339 -25.58 -5.70 -17.74
CA THR A 339 -26.48 -5.04 -16.78
C THR A 339 -26.30 -5.58 -15.36
N GLY A 340 -26.19 -6.90 -15.22
CA GLY A 340 -25.94 -7.53 -13.92
C GLY A 340 -24.56 -7.19 -13.35
N THR A 341 -23.53 -7.12 -14.19
CA THR A 341 -22.17 -6.71 -13.77
C THR A 341 -22.16 -5.27 -13.26
N ILE A 342 -22.81 -4.33 -13.96
CA ILE A 342 -22.92 -2.93 -13.52
C ILE A 342 -23.74 -2.82 -12.23
N ALA A 343 -24.84 -3.58 -12.10
CA ALA A 343 -25.64 -3.61 -10.88
C ALA A 343 -24.87 -4.16 -9.68
N ALA A 344 -24.06 -5.19 -9.90
CA ALA A 344 -23.19 -5.77 -8.86
C ALA A 344 -22.18 -4.76 -8.28
N VAL A 345 -21.65 -3.89 -9.13
CA VAL A 345 -20.73 -2.80 -8.71
C VAL A 345 -21.44 -1.77 -7.83
N SER A 346 -22.75 -1.56 -8.02
CA SER A 346 -23.54 -0.62 -7.18
C SER A 346 -23.61 -1.08 -5.71
N ALA A 347 -23.38 -2.37 -5.41
CA ALA A 347 -23.23 -2.89 -4.05
C ALA A 347 -21.87 -2.52 -3.39
N GLY A 348 -21.04 -1.75 -4.10
CA GLY A 348 -19.72 -1.32 -3.66
C GLY A 348 -18.61 -2.35 -3.91
N THR A 349 -17.38 -1.94 -3.65
CA THR A 349 -16.16 -2.74 -3.90
C THR A 349 -16.22 -4.14 -3.28
N PHE A 350 -16.68 -4.26 -2.05
CA PHE A 350 -16.75 -5.54 -1.35
C PHE A 350 -18.00 -6.35 -1.74
N GLY A 351 -19.08 -5.69 -2.17
CA GLY A 351 -20.28 -6.36 -2.69
C GLY A 351 -19.96 -7.22 -3.91
N LEU A 352 -19.20 -6.70 -4.86
CA LEU A 352 -18.76 -7.46 -6.03
C LEU A 352 -17.99 -8.73 -5.63
N GLY A 353 -17.04 -8.61 -4.71
CA GLY A 353 -16.17 -9.72 -4.30
C GLY A 353 -16.82 -10.75 -3.40
N PHE A 354 -17.65 -10.32 -2.44
CA PHE A 354 -18.16 -11.19 -1.38
C PHE A 354 -19.64 -11.57 -1.54
N GLN A 355 -20.38 -10.85 -2.38
CA GLN A 355 -21.79 -11.18 -2.66
C GLN A 355 -21.96 -11.72 -4.09
N THR A 356 -21.34 -11.11 -5.09
CA THR A 356 -21.54 -11.47 -6.50
C THR A 356 -20.69 -12.67 -6.93
N LEU A 357 -19.37 -12.67 -6.65
CA LEU A 357 -18.50 -13.76 -7.08
C LEU A 357 -18.88 -15.13 -6.47
N PRO A 358 -19.38 -15.25 -5.23
CA PRO A 358 -19.91 -16.52 -4.74
C PRO A 358 -21.03 -17.09 -5.61
N VAL A 359 -21.93 -16.26 -6.15
CA VAL A 359 -22.98 -16.68 -7.11
C VAL A 359 -22.33 -17.15 -8.40
N VAL A 360 -21.36 -16.41 -8.92
CA VAL A 360 -20.59 -16.78 -10.12
C VAL A 360 -19.93 -18.15 -9.95
N PHE A 361 -19.31 -18.42 -8.79
CA PHE A 361 -18.69 -19.73 -8.52
C PHE A 361 -19.73 -20.83 -8.40
N ALA A 362 -20.90 -20.58 -7.81
CA ALA A 362 -21.98 -21.57 -7.76
C ALA A 362 -22.42 -21.99 -9.17
N GLN A 363 -22.48 -21.05 -10.12
CA GLN A 363 -22.80 -21.31 -11.53
C GLN A 363 -21.71 -22.10 -12.30
N MET A 364 -20.51 -22.24 -11.75
CA MET A 364 -19.44 -23.08 -12.35
C MET A 364 -19.66 -24.59 -12.13
N GLY A 365 -20.76 -25.00 -11.48
CA GLY A 365 -21.10 -26.41 -11.22
C GLY A 365 -20.18 -27.08 -10.20
N ALA A 366 -19.88 -28.34 -10.38
CA ALA A 366 -19.16 -29.18 -9.41
C ALA A 366 -17.75 -28.64 -9.06
N ILE A 367 -17.10 -27.87 -9.93
CA ILE A 367 -15.77 -27.28 -9.68
C ILE A 367 -15.86 -25.95 -8.93
N GLY A 368 -17.05 -25.33 -8.88
CA GLY A 368 -17.28 -24.02 -8.27
C GLY A 368 -16.75 -23.89 -6.83
N PRO A 369 -17.05 -24.84 -5.93
CA PRO A 369 -16.52 -24.79 -4.56
C PRO A 369 -14.99 -24.77 -4.49
N LEU A 370 -14.29 -25.53 -5.34
CA LEU A 370 -12.84 -25.52 -5.41
C LEU A 370 -12.31 -24.17 -5.90
N VAL A 371 -12.92 -23.61 -6.96
CA VAL A 371 -12.52 -22.29 -7.50
C VAL A 371 -12.74 -21.19 -6.46
N GLY A 372 -13.88 -21.21 -5.76
CA GLY A 372 -14.16 -20.29 -4.66
C GLY A 372 -13.17 -20.42 -3.51
N ALA A 373 -12.81 -21.64 -3.11
CA ALA A 373 -11.80 -21.87 -2.09
C ALA A 373 -10.42 -21.31 -2.51
N VAL A 374 -9.96 -21.59 -3.72
CA VAL A 374 -8.69 -21.06 -4.26
C VAL A 374 -8.72 -19.53 -4.33
N TRP A 375 -9.84 -18.94 -4.78
CA TRP A 375 -10.03 -17.50 -4.86
C TRP A 375 -9.93 -16.83 -3.49
N PHE A 376 -10.68 -17.27 -2.50
CA PHE A 376 -10.67 -16.63 -1.18
C PHE A 376 -9.38 -16.90 -0.40
N PHE A 377 -8.71 -18.04 -0.63
CA PHE A 377 -7.37 -18.29 -0.11
C PHE A 377 -6.35 -17.31 -0.72
N MET A 378 -6.40 -17.10 -2.02
CA MET A 378 -5.58 -16.11 -2.72
C MET A 378 -5.82 -14.70 -2.17
N LEU A 379 -7.09 -14.29 -2.00
CA LEU A 379 -7.45 -13.00 -1.41
C LEU A 379 -6.94 -12.86 0.03
N PHE A 380 -6.98 -13.94 0.82
CA PHE A 380 -6.40 -13.93 2.17
C PHE A 380 -4.89 -13.69 2.15
N LEU A 381 -4.16 -14.36 1.26
CA LEU A 381 -2.72 -14.11 1.10
C LEU A 381 -2.46 -12.65 0.69
N ALA A 382 -3.19 -12.12 -0.30
CA ALA A 382 -3.10 -10.73 -0.73
C ALA A 382 -3.40 -9.74 0.42
N ALA A 383 -4.41 -10.04 1.23
CA ALA A 383 -4.75 -9.23 2.38
C ALA A 383 -3.66 -9.23 3.45
N VAL A 384 -3.04 -10.39 3.74
CA VAL A 384 -1.97 -10.49 4.75
C VAL A 384 -0.68 -9.81 4.29
N THR A 385 -0.27 -9.97 3.02
CA THR A 385 0.93 -9.31 2.48
C THR A 385 0.81 -7.79 2.55
N SER A 386 -0.37 -7.24 2.24
CA SER A 386 -0.63 -5.81 2.35
C SER A 386 -0.75 -5.35 3.81
N SER A 387 -1.51 -6.06 4.66
CA SER A 387 -1.72 -5.63 6.05
C SER A 387 -0.45 -5.65 6.89
N VAL A 388 0.43 -6.65 6.73
CA VAL A 388 1.71 -6.67 7.47
C VAL A 388 2.58 -5.47 7.13
N SER A 389 2.53 -5.00 5.87
CA SER A 389 3.26 -3.82 5.42
C SER A 389 2.75 -2.54 6.09
N MET A 390 1.45 -2.47 6.42
CA MET A 390 0.85 -1.30 7.07
C MET A 390 1.31 -1.10 8.53
N TYR A 391 1.72 -2.17 9.22
CA TYR A 391 2.19 -2.06 10.61
C TYR A 391 3.64 -1.55 10.70
N GLN A 392 4.48 -1.83 9.71
CA GLN A 392 5.91 -1.55 9.78
C GLN A 392 6.26 -0.06 9.93
N PRO A 393 5.64 0.91 9.21
CA PRO A 393 5.90 2.33 9.39
C PRO A 393 5.65 2.81 10.83
N ALA A 394 4.60 2.29 11.48
CA ALA A 394 4.28 2.64 12.86
C ALA A 394 5.28 2.03 13.85
N VAL A 395 5.71 0.77 13.63
CA VAL A 395 6.76 0.15 14.46
C VAL A 395 8.07 0.93 14.35
N ALA A 396 8.51 1.26 13.12
CA ALA A 396 9.70 2.07 12.89
C ALA A 396 9.60 3.43 13.58
N PHE A 397 8.43 4.08 13.49
CA PHE A 397 8.20 5.37 14.13
C PHE A 397 8.31 5.31 15.65
N PHE A 398 7.69 4.32 16.32
CA PHE A 398 7.79 4.21 17.77
C PHE A 398 9.19 3.79 18.25
N GLN A 399 9.89 2.96 17.48
CA GLN A 399 11.30 2.65 17.75
C GLN A 399 12.16 3.92 17.71
N GLU A 400 12.01 4.71 16.67
CA GLU A 400 12.81 5.89 16.40
C GLU A 400 12.46 7.06 17.32
N SER A 401 11.16 7.40 17.45
CA SER A 401 10.70 8.56 18.23
C SER A 401 10.81 8.34 19.75
N LEU A 402 10.43 7.16 20.24
CA LEU A 402 10.43 6.84 21.67
C LEU A 402 11.67 6.05 22.14
N GLY A 403 12.53 5.62 21.22
CA GLY A 403 13.71 4.83 21.52
C GLY A 403 13.42 3.43 22.03
N LEU A 404 12.37 2.83 21.52
CA LEU A 404 11.94 1.51 21.92
C LEU A 404 12.66 0.43 21.11
N ASP A 405 12.83 -0.73 21.71
CA ASP A 405 13.21 -1.93 20.98
C ASP A 405 12.01 -2.41 20.12
N ARG A 406 12.26 -3.26 19.13
CA ARG A 406 11.22 -3.74 18.22
C ARG A 406 10.02 -4.35 18.92
N LYS A 407 10.25 -5.14 19.98
CA LYS A 407 9.16 -5.80 20.73
C LYS A 407 8.24 -4.78 21.39
N ARG A 408 8.81 -3.76 22.04
CA ARG A 408 8.04 -2.69 22.69
C ARG A 408 7.36 -1.81 21.66
N GLY A 409 8.06 -1.42 20.59
CA GLY A 409 7.44 -0.67 19.47
C GLY A 409 6.25 -1.42 18.87
N THR A 410 6.40 -2.72 18.61
CA THR A 410 5.30 -3.56 18.14
C THR A 410 4.16 -3.63 19.16
N LEU A 411 4.44 -3.71 20.46
CA LEU A 411 3.39 -3.74 21.49
C LEU A 411 2.54 -2.46 21.49
N TYR A 412 3.15 -1.28 21.30
CA TYR A 412 2.40 -0.02 21.15
C TYR A 412 1.49 -0.04 19.91
N VAL A 413 2.03 -0.50 18.78
CA VAL A 413 1.23 -0.65 17.54
C VAL A 413 0.07 -1.62 17.76
N VAL A 414 0.33 -2.78 18.37
CA VAL A 414 -0.70 -3.79 18.69
C VAL A 414 -1.78 -3.19 19.58
N ALA A 415 -1.42 -2.44 20.63
CA ALA A 415 -2.39 -1.82 21.53
C ALA A 415 -3.32 -0.83 20.78
N ILE A 416 -2.76 0.01 19.92
CA ILE A 416 -3.53 0.97 19.11
C ILE A 416 -4.43 0.21 18.13
N CYS A 417 -3.90 -0.80 17.43
CA CYS A 417 -4.65 -1.58 16.45
C CYS A 417 -5.74 -2.44 17.11
N LEU A 418 -5.52 -2.96 18.32
CA LEU A 418 -6.56 -3.67 19.06
C LEU A 418 -7.75 -2.76 19.36
N VAL A 419 -7.50 -1.52 19.82
CA VAL A 419 -8.56 -0.55 20.08
C VAL A 419 -9.28 -0.17 18.78
N GLY A 420 -8.52 0.18 17.73
CA GLY A 420 -9.10 0.56 16.43
C GLY A 420 -9.90 -0.57 15.78
N SER A 421 -9.34 -1.78 15.72
CA SER A 421 -10.03 -2.95 15.14
C SER A 421 -11.21 -3.41 15.98
N PHE A 422 -11.12 -3.31 17.33
CA PHE A 422 -12.26 -3.61 18.20
C PHE A 422 -13.45 -2.69 17.90
N LEU A 423 -13.21 -1.39 17.73
CA LEU A 423 -14.26 -0.43 17.36
C LEU A 423 -14.84 -0.74 15.97
N VAL A 424 -13.98 -1.09 15.01
CA VAL A 424 -14.42 -1.51 13.66
C VAL A 424 -15.29 -2.76 13.73
N ILE A 425 -14.87 -3.79 14.48
CA ILE A 425 -15.60 -5.06 14.61
C ILE A 425 -16.92 -4.86 15.36
N TYR A 426 -16.95 -3.97 16.34
CA TYR A 426 -18.17 -3.72 17.11
C TYR A 426 -19.20 -2.89 16.33
N PHE A 427 -18.76 -1.83 15.63
CA PHE A 427 -19.63 -0.91 14.90
C PHE A 427 -19.70 -1.24 13.40
N THR A 428 -20.19 -2.45 13.07
CA THR A 428 -20.30 -2.93 11.69
C THR A 428 -21.59 -2.55 10.99
N GLN A 429 -22.62 -2.15 11.75
CA GLN A 429 -23.94 -1.83 11.22
C GLN A 429 -23.87 -0.81 10.08
N GLY A 430 -24.44 -1.18 8.92
CA GLY A 430 -24.45 -0.34 7.72
C GLY A 430 -23.07 -0.03 7.15
N SER A 431 -22.01 -0.63 7.70
CA SER A 431 -20.62 -0.37 7.30
C SER A 431 -20.14 1.08 7.50
N ILE A 432 -20.88 1.94 8.20
CA ILE A 432 -20.66 3.39 8.29
C ILE A 432 -19.31 3.69 8.96
N PHE A 433 -19.01 3.01 10.06
CA PHE A 433 -17.81 3.30 10.85
C PHE A 433 -16.51 3.10 10.06
N TRP A 434 -16.31 1.91 9.50
CA TRP A 434 -15.08 1.61 8.77
C TRP A 434 -15.02 2.29 7.40
N SER A 435 -16.16 2.47 6.70
CA SER A 435 -16.17 3.19 5.42
C SER A 435 -15.84 4.68 5.58
N THR A 436 -16.18 5.28 6.73
CA THR A 436 -15.75 6.64 7.08
C THR A 436 -14.22 6.68 7.24
N ILE A 437 -13.61 5.68 7.91
CA ILE A 437 -12.15 5.61 8.01
C ILE A 437 -11.53 5.44 6.62
N ASP A 438 -12.07 4.54 5.79
CA ASP A 438 -11.60 4.30 4.42
C ASP A 438 -11.65 5.57 3.56
N PHE A 439 -12.76 6.32 3.61
CA PHE A 439 -12.90 7.56 2.86
C PHE A 439 -11.88 8.62 3.31
N TRP A 440 -11.84 8.93 4.61
CA TRP A 440 -10.99 10.02 5.09
C TRP A 440 -9.51 9.66 5.07
N VAL A 441 -9.15 8.46 5.49
CA VAL A 441 -7.76 8.03 5.62
C VAL A 441 -7.29 7.29 4.37
N GLY A 442 -8.03 6.26 3.94
CA GLY A 442 -7.66 5.39 2.84
C GLY A 442 -7.86 6.00 1.44
N THR A 443 -8.50 7.18 1.36
CA THR A 443 -8.70 7.86 0.06
C THR A 443 -8.25 9.32 0.12
N PHE A 444 -8.85 10.16 0.95
CA PHE A 444 -8.56 11.59 0.96
C PHE A 444 -7.14 11.92 1.45
N LEU A 445 -6.74 11.40 2.63
CA LEU A 445 -5.43 11.71 3.18
C LEU A 445 -4.27 11.10 2.39
N ILE A 446 -4.47 10.01 1.66
CA ILE A 446 -3.47 9.48 0.73
C ILE A 446 -3.16 10.50 -0.38
N LEU A 447 -4.19 11.09 -1.00
CA LEU A 447 -4.01 12.14 -2.02
C LEU A 447 -3.26 13.36 -1.44
N VAL A 448 -3.59 13.74 -0.20
CA VAL A 448 -2.92 14.84 0.50
C VAL A 448 -1.45 14.50 0.77
N MET A 449 -1.15 13.29 1.25
CA MET A 449 0.22 12.87 1.55
C MET A 449 1.05 12.77 0.26
N ALA A 450 0.53 12.18 -0.80
CA ALA A 450 1.20 12.12 -2.10
C ALA A 450 1.52 13.52 -2.65
N MET A 451 0.60 14.49 -2.47
CA MET A 451 0.86 15.89 -2.82
C MET A 451 2.01 16.48 -2.00
N ILE A 452 2.02 16.24 -0.69
CA ILE A 452 3.07 16.68 0.22
C ILE A 452 4.41 16.08 -0.20
N GLU A 453 4.47 14.79 -0.51
CA GLU A 453 5.67 14.07 -0.90
C GLU A 453 6.24 14.57 -2.22
N ILE A 454 5.41 14.71 -3.26
CA ILE A 454 5.91 15.17 -4.57
C ILE A 454 6.39 16.63 -4.54
N ILE A 455 5.73 17.49 -3.75
CA ILE A 455 6.18 18.88 -3.53
C ILE A 455 7.49 18.89 -2.75
N ALA A 456 7.59 18.14 -1.65
CA ALA A 456 8.81 18.07 -0.85
C ALA A 456 9.99 17.57 -1.69
N PHE A 457 9.79 16.49 -2.46
CA PHE A 457 10.81 15.92 -3.31
C PHE A 457 11.24 16.83 -4.45
N SER A 458 10.28 17.36 -5.22
CA SER A 458 10.58 18.06 -6.46
C SER A 458 11.00 19.50 -6.25
N TRP A 459 10.44 20.19 -5.22
CA TRP A 459 10.64 21.64 -5.06
C TRP A 459 11.50 22.00 -3.86
N ILE A 460 11.46 21.25 -2.76
CA ILE A 460 12.18 21.57 -1.52
C ILE A 460 13.51 20.83 -1.45
N PHE A 461 13.49 19.51 -1.59
CA PHE A 461 14.70 18.68 -1.71
C PHE A 461 15.48 19.09 -2.96
N GLY A 462 14.73 19.30 -4.04
CA GLY A 462 15.21 19.72 -5.34
C GLY A 462 15.30 18.55 -6.32
N ILE A 463 14.63 18.73 -7.48
CA ILE A 463 14.54 17.67 -8.49
C ILE A 463 15.91 17.19 -8.97
N ASP A 464 16.93 18.05 -8.96
CA ASP A 464 18.28 17.69 -9.42
C ASP A 464 18.93 16.71 -8.47
N VAL A 465 18.91 17.00 -7.15
CA VAL A 465 19.40 16.11 -6.09
C VAL A 465 18.58 14.81 -6.06
N GLY A 466 17.27 14.95 -6.17
CA GLY A 466 16.37 13.78 -6.21
C GLY A 466 16.61 12.90 -7.44
N TRP A 467 16.85 13.49 -8.59
CA TRP A 467 17.15 12.79 -9.83
C TRP A 467 18.46 12.01 -9.74
N ASP A 468 19.51 12.63 -9.22
CA ASP A 468 20.79 11.98 -9.00
C ASP A 468 20.66 10.85 -7.97
N GLU A 469 19.87 11.05 -6.92
CA GLU A 469 19.61 9.99 -5.94
C GLU A 469 18.85 8.81 -6.57
N ILE A 470 17.83 9.01 -7.41
CA ILE A 470 17.14 7.93 -8.12
C ILE A 470 18.14 7.10 -8.97
N HIS A 471 19.04 7.77 -9.68
CA HIS A 471 19.98 7.13 -10.60
C HIS A 471 21.22 6.55 -9.91
N ARG A 472 21.43 6.80 -8.64
CA ARG A 472 22.54 6.25 -7.88
C ARG A 472 22.41 4.72 -7.78
N GLY A 473 23.34 3.99 -8.37
CA GLY A 473 23.32 2.52 -8.46
C GLY A 473 22.27 1.97 -9.43
N ALA A 474 21.65 2.81 -10.25
CA ALA A 474 20.62 2.39 -11.18
C ALA A 474 21.20 1.64 -12.40
N GLU A 475 20.59 0.50 -12.72
CA GLU A 475 20.90 -0.29 -13.92
C GLU A 475 20.17 0.24 -15.16
N ILE A 476 19.09 1.03 -14.95
CA ILE A 476 18.32 1.65 -16.02
C ILE A 476 18.47 3.17 -15.97
N GLN A 477 18.47 3.81 -17.13
CA GLN A 477 18.39 5.26 -17.21
C GLN A 477 16.96 5.68 -17.50
N ILE A 478 16.38 6.41 -16.56
CA ILE A 478 15.02 6.96 -16.73
C ILE A 478 15.09 8.08 -17.78
N PRO A 479 14.18 8.11 -18.77
CA PRO A 479 14.14 9.19 -19.77
C PRO A 479 14.05 10.57 -19.13
N ARG A 480 14.85 11.54 -19.59
CA ARG A 480 14.91 12.90 -19.02
C ARG A 480 13.56 13.63 -18.97
N VAL A 481 12.59 13.24 -19.78
CA VAL A 481 11.23 13.78 -19.74
C VAL A 481 10.57 13.57 -18.37
N PHE A 482 10.88 12.47 -17.67
CA PHE A 482 10.33 12.21 -16.33
C PHE A 482 10.82 13.22 -15.28
N ARG A 483 11.99 13.82 -15.45
CA ARG A 483 12.43 14.94 -14.59
C ARG A 483 11.49 16.15 -14.71
N PHE A 484 11.03 16.47 -15.92
CA PHE A 484 10.01 17.49 -16.14
C PHE A 484 8.65 17.05 -15.58
N ILE A 485 8.26 15.79 -15.79
CA ILE A 485 7.00 15.22 -15.28
C ILE A 485 6.98 15.31 -13.75
N MET A 486 8.02 14.87 -13.05
CA MET A 486 8.10 14.89 -11.58
C MET A 486 8.08 16.32 -11.04
N LYS A 487 8.73 17.27 -11.74
CA LYS A 487 8.83 18.65 -11.27
C LYS A 487 7.53 19.45 -11.46
N TRP A 488 6.81 19.23 -12.57
CA TRP A 488 5.70 20.08 -12.97
C TRP A 488 4.40 19.33 -13.25
N VAL A 489 4.45 18.24 -14.02
CA VAL A 489 3.24 17.56 -14.47
C VAL A 489 2.57 16.84 -13.30
N ALA A 490 3.31 16.03 -12.54
CA ALA A 490 2.75 15.26 -11.43
C ALA A 490 2.16 16.15 -10.33
N PRO A 491 2.83 17.23 -9.82
CA PRO A 491 2.22 18.11 -8.84
C PRO A 491 0.97 18.82 -9.35
N VAL A 492 0.97 19.30 -10.61
CA VAL A 492 -0.20 20.00 -11.19
C VAL A 492 -1.35 19.03 -11.43
N TYR A 493 -1.08 17.86 -11.98
CA TYR A 493 -2.12 16.83 -12.20
C TYR A 493 -2.72 16.41 -10.85
N LEU A 494 -1.90 16.15 -9.85
CA LEU A 494 -2.38 15.76 -8.53
C LEU A 494 -3.18 16.89 -7.84
N LEU A 495 -2.78 18.15 -8.04
CA LEU A 495 -3.54 19.30 -7.54
C LEU A 495 -4.94 19.36 -8.19
N ILE A 496 -5.02 19.12 -9.51
CA ILE A 496 -6.31 19.08 -10.22
C ILE A 496 -7.18 17.95 -9.65
N VAL A 497 -6.61 16.74 -9.48
CA VAL A 497 -7.32 15.58 -8.88
C VAL A 497 -7.80 15.90 -7.47
N LEU A 498 -6.95 16.50 -6.64
CA LEU A 498 -7.30 16.86 -5.26
C LEU A 498 -8.42 17.91 -5.20
N ILE A 499 -8.35 18.95 -6.02
CA ILE A 499 -9.41 19.97 -6.11
C ILE A 499 -10.72 19.34 -6.59
N ALA A 500 -10.67 18.54 -7.67
CA ALA A 500 -11.84 17.85 -8.18
C ALA A 500 -12.45 16.93 -7.13
N PHE A 501 -11.63 16.16 -6.41
CA PHE A 501 -12.08 15.31 -5.30
C PHE A 501 -12.74 16.12 -4.18
N CYS A 502 -12.16 17.25 -3.80
CA CYS A 502 -12.75 18.15 -2.80
C CYS A 502 -14.11 18.71 -3.22
N VAL A 503 -14.27 19.04 -4.49
CA VAL A 503 -15.54 19.60 -5.03
C VAL A 503 -16.62 18.52 -5.14
N THR A 504 -16.25 17.31 -5.59
CA THR A 504 -17.23 16.26 -5.91
C THR A 504 -17.58 15.36 -4.72
N ASN A 505 -16.60 14.97 -3.90
CA ASN A 505 -16.78 13.93 -2.87
C ASN A 505 -16.88 14.47 -1.43
N LEU A 506 -16.14 15.54 -1.09
CA LEU A 506 -16.15 16.07 0.27
C LEU A 506 -17.53 16.56 0.76
N PRO A 507 -18.38 17.23 -0.05
CA PRO A 507 -19.67 17.72 0.44
C PRO A 507 -20.57 16.60 1.00
N ALA A 508 -20.63 15.46 0.29
CA ALA A 508 -21.43 14.31 0.72
C ALA A 508 -20.86 13.68 2.01
N SER A 509 -19.53 13.54 2.09
CA SER A 509 -18.88 12.97 3.28
C SER A 509 -18.97 13.88 4.51
N ILE A 510 -18.96 15.20 4.32
CA ILE A 510 -19.20 16.17 5.40
C ILE A 510 -20.66 16.09 5.87
N ALA A 511 -21.61 15.94 4.94
CA ALA A 511 -23.02 15.74 5.28
C ALA A 511 -23.20 14.46 6.10
N GLN A 512 -22.60 13.35 5.67
CA GLN A 512 -22.62 12.09 6.41
C GLN A 512 -22.10 12.23 7.85
N ILE A 513 -20.97 12.95 8.05
CA ILE A 513 -20.45 13.18 9.41
C ILE A 513 -21.46 13.97 10.26
N ARG A 514 -22.22 14.92 9.69
CA ARG A 514 -23.20 15.71 10.45
C ARG A 514 -24.40 14.90 10.88
N GLU A 515 -24.79 13.92 10.07
CA GLU A 515 -26.02 13.15 10.26
C GLU A 515 -25.79 11.83 11.01
N GLU A 516 -24.60 11.22 10.86
CA GLU A 516 -24.32 9.87 11.35
C GLU A 516 -23.38 9.86 12.57
N PRO A 517 -23.86 9.48 13.78
CA PRO A 517 -23.02 9.40 14.99
C PRO A 517 -21.82 8.45 14.86
N LEU A 518 -21.96 7.35 14.09
CA LEU A 518 -20.85 6.41 13.86
C LEU A 518 -19.75 7.03 13.00
N ALA A 519 -20.09 7.90 12.05
CA ALA A 519 -19.12 8.66 11.27
C ALA A 519 -18.37 9.69 12.14
N GLN A 520 -19.08 10.34 13.10
CA GLN A 520 -18.46 11.24 14.07
C GLN A 520 -17.49 10.50 14.98
N LEU A 521 -17.86 9.31 15.46
CA LEU A 521 -16.98 8.47 16.29
C LEU A 521 -15.73 8.03 15.52
N ALA A 522 -15.88 7.63 14.25
CA ALA A 522 -14.76 7.27 13.38
C ALA A 522 -13.79 8.45 13.19
N LEU A 523 -14.31 9.65 12.92
CA LEU A 523 -13.50 10.87 12.80
C LEU A 523 -12.80 11.21 14.12
N GLY A 524 -13.47 11.01 15.26
CA GLY A 524 -12.91 11.15 16.60
C GLY A 524 -11.71 10.23 16.82
N LEU A 525 -11.83 8.95 16.43
CA LEU A 525 -10.73 7.97 16.48
C LEU A 525 -9.55 8.41 15.62
N ILE A 526 -9.80 8.79 14.36
CA ILE A 526 -8.79 9.28 13.43
C ILE A 526 -8.03 10.47 14.03
N THR A 527 -8.77 11.45 14.57
CA THR A 527 -8.20 12.65 15.18
C THR A 527 -7.37 12.30 16.42
N ALA A 528 -7.85 11.39 17.26
CA ALA A 528 -7.11 10.95 18.44
C ALA A 528 -5.78 10.27 18.09
N VAL A 529 -5.77 9.41 17.07
CA VAL A 529 -4.54 8.77 16.56
C VAL A 529 -3.59 9.82 15.99
N LEU A 530 -4.08 10.77 15.18
CA LEU A 530 -3.27 11.85 14.63
C LEU A 530 -2.60 12.69 15.73
N VAL A 531 -3.35 13.09 16.74
CA VAL A 531 -2.83 13.87 17.87
C VAL A 531 -1.79 13.06 18.65
N LEU A 532 -2.06 11.78 18.93
CA LEU A 532 -1.11 10.88 19.61
C LEU A 532 0.22 10.81 18.85
N LEU A 533 0.18 10.56 17.54
CA LEU A 533 1.38 10.47 16.71
C LEU A 533 2.12 11.82 16.64
N ALA A 534 1.41 12.94 16.51
CA ALA A 534 2.01 14.26 16.54
C ALA A 534 2.72 14.58 17.87
N LEU A 535 2.15 14.14 18.99
CA LEU A 535 2.82 14.26 20.31
C LEU A 535 4.09 13.39 20.37
N CYS A 536 4.07 12.19 19.80
CA CYS A 536 5.27 11.35 19.69
C CYS A 536 6.37 12.00 18.84
N VAL A 537 6.03 12.72 17.75
CA VAL A 537 7.01 13.50 16.98
C VAL A 537 7.71 14.52 17.86
N ARG A 538 6.95 15.24 18.71
CA ARG A 538 7.54 16.23 19.63
C ARG A 538 8.51 15.61 20.63
N VAL A 539 8.24 14.39 21.08
CA VAL A 539 9.18 13.63 21.94
C VAL A 539 10.40 13.20 21.12
N GLY A 540 10.18 12.68 19.92
CA GLY A 540 11.24 12.24 19.01
C GLY A 540 12.19 13.36 18.60
N GLU A 541 11.68 14.57 18.33
CA GLU A 541 12.53 15.74 18.00
C GLU A 541 13.60 16.01 19.03
N LYS A 542 13.27 15.95 20.33
CA LYS A 542 14.24 16.16 21.42
C LYS A 542 15.34 15.11 21.39
N ARG A 543 14.94 13.85 21.23
CA ARG A 543 15.84 12.71 21.21
C ARG A 543 16.77 12.74 19.99
N TRP A 544 16.26 13.03 18.81
CA TRP A 544 17.05 13.11 17.57
C TRP A 544 18.10 14.22 17.65
N ILE A 545 17.72 15.38 18.25
CA ILE A 545 18.65 16.49 18.50
C ILE A 545 19.74 16.06 19.50
N GLU A 546 19.38 15.39 20.58
CA GLU A 546 20.34 14.87 21.58
C GLU A 546 21.31 13.85 20.97
N GLN A 547 20.88 13.10 19.96
CA GLN A 547 21.71 12.17 19.20
C GLN A 547 22.58 12.83 18.12
N GLY A 548 22.46 14.13 17.92
CA GLY A 548 23.21 14.88 16.90
C GLY A 548 22.81 14.57 15.46
N LEU A 549 21.59 14.05 15.25
CA LEU A 549 21.11 13.71 13.90
C LEU A 549 20.70 14.97 13.12
N ASP A 550 21.01 14.99 11.80
CA ASP A 550 20.66 16.10 10.90
C ASP A 550 19.18 16.04 10.48
N LEU A 551 18.31 16.51 11.36
CA LEU A 551 16.85 16.51 11.18
C LEU A 551 16.34 17.41 10.04
N ASP A 552 17.10 18.40 9.66
CA ASP A 552 16.70 19.40 8.66
C ASP A 552 17.39 19.19 7.31
N GLY A 553 18.16 18.09 7.16
CA GLY A 553 18.83 17.76 5.91
C GLY A 553 19.79 18.84 5.43
N LYS A 554 20.49 19.50 6.36
CA LYS A 554 21.45 20.58 6.06
C LYS A 554 22.73 20.07 5.43
N GLU A 555 23.11 18.85 5.78
CA GLU A 555 24.28 18.16 5.27
C GLU A 555 23.85 17.12 4.22
N LEU A 556 24.70 16.87 3.23
CA LEU A 556 24.49 15.74 2.32
C LEU A 556 24.71 14.40 3.05
N ALA A 557 24.07 13.34 2.59
CA ALA A 557 24.28 12.02 3.16
C ALA A 557 25.74 11.59 3.00
N VAL A 558 26.30 10.86 3.97
CA VAL A 558 27.69 10.42 3.95
C VAL A 558 27.96 9.57 2.69
N GLY A 559 28.99 9.97 1.91
CA GLY A 559 29.32 9.31 0.65
C GLY A 559 28.35 9.59 -0.51
N TRP A 560 27.49 10.61 -0.37
CA TRP A 560 26.67 11.08 -1.47
C TRP A 560 27.50 12.02 -2.36
N GLU A 561 27.68 11.62 -3.61
CA GLU A 561 28.31 12.44 -4.66
C GLU A 561 27.31 12.62 -5.79
N PRO A 562 27.22 13.81 -6.40
CA PRO A 562 26.41 14.02 -7.59
C PRO A 562 26.79 12.99 -8.67
N ALA A 563 25.83 12.51 -9.43
CA ALA A 563 26.13 11.69 -10.61
C ALA A 563 27.04 12.52 -11.53
N ALA A 564 28.20 11.96 -11.91
CA ALA A 564 29.08 12.62 -12.86
C ALA A 564 28.29 12.89 -14.13
N ASP A 565 28.19 14.15 -14.53
CA ASP A 565 27.58 14.54 -15.79
C ASP A 565 28.13 13.62 -16.89
N GLY A 566 27.21 12.95 -17.61
CA GLY A 566 27.58 12.09 -18.73
C GLY A 566 28.44 12.89 -19.72
N PRO A 567 29.23 12.24 -20.59
CA PRO A 567 30.37 12.79 -21.30
C PRO A 567 30.06 14.16 -21.86
N THR A 568 30.73 15.17 -21.32
CA THR A 568 30.83 16.48 -21.94
C THR A 568 31.40 16.24 -23.32
N THR A 569 30.59 16.40 -24.33
CA THR A 569 31.09 16.53 -25.69
C THR A 569 31.94 17.82 -25.71
N ASP A 570 33.23 17.66 -25.44
CA ASP A 570 34.22 18.65 -25.78
C ASP A 570 34.27 18.79 -27.32
N ALA A 571 33.40 19.67 -27.79
CA ALA A 571 33.49 20.25 -29.11
C ALA A 571 34.31 21.52 -29.00
N SER A 572 35.62 21.41 -28.85
CA SER A 572 36.53 22.51 -29.22
C SER A 572 37.99 22.06 -29.13
N THR A 573 38.51 21.44 -30.18
CA THR A 573 39.87 21.70 -30.65
C THR A 573 39.89 21.46 -32.16
N GLY A 574 39.36 22.45 -32.87
CA GLY A 574 39.81 22.73 -34.18
C GLY A 574 41.05 23.62 -34.05
N GLY A 575 42.15 23.23 -34.56
CA GLY A 575 43.37 24.04 -34.58
C GLY A 575 44.54 23.34 -35.21
N ASP A 576 44.77 23.63 -36.49
CA ASP A 576 46.03 23.66 -37.19
C ASP A 576 46.93 22.40 -37.26
N ARG A 577 46.87 21.66 -38.35
CA ARG A 577 47.93 21.66 -39.40
C ARG A 577 47.55 20.68 -40.54
#